data_9a0bd78ff8b3d38051ca3ce2182b17de
#
_entry.id   9a0bd78ff8b3d38051ca3ce2182b17de
#
_cell.length_a   1.000
_cell.length_b   1.000
_cell.length_c   1.000
_cell.angle_alpha   90.00
_cell.angle_beta   90.00
_cell.angle_gamma   90.00
#
_symmetry.space_group_name_H-M   'P 1'
#
loop_
_entity.id
_entity.type
_entity.pdbx_description
1 polymer ?
#
loop_
_entity_poly.entity_id
_entity_poly.type
_entity_poly.pdbx_seq_one_letter_code
_entity_poly.pdbx_strand_id
1 'polypeptide(L)'
;MKEYEKIFKEYLYKRGLKLTLPRKIIIDCTFKTHDHFDADNIYTQIRSRHKNVSRATVYRTIPLLIDAGLIRQSFRHNGKDFYEHIYGHDNHLHFFCNNCHSVIEINSDKFEPVMEQLAKKINFQIKEYKIEILGLCKKCRSNKSDREENNEQTNNSVGR
;
A
#
# COMPACT_ATOMS: atom_id res chain seq x y z
N MET A 1 5.36 25.42 6.28
CA MET A 1 4.52 24.26 6.65
C MET A 1 4.08 23.62 5.35
N LYS A 2 4.30 22.33 5.20
CA LYS A 2 3.96 21.58 3.99
C LYS A 2 2.43 21.41 3.90
N GLU A 3 1.89 21.18 2.69
CA GLU A 3 0.44 21.10 2.46
C GLU A 3 -0.21 19.99 3.29
N TYR A 4 0.36 18.79 3.27
CA TYR A 4 -0.14 17.68 4.08
C TYR A 4 -0.12 17.95 5.60
N GLU A 5 0.83 18.75 6.09
CA GLU A 5 0.84 19.18 7.49
C GLU A 5 -0.34 20.11 7.82
N LYS A 6 -0.72 21.01 6.88
CA LYS A 6 -1.87 21.90 7.05
C LYS A 6 -3.16 21.08 7.12
N ILE A 7 -3.37 20.19 6.15
CA ILE A 7 -4.55 19.29 6.12
C ILE A 7 -4.66 18.51 7.42
N PHE A 8 -3.56 17.90 7.87
CA PHE A 8 -3.57 17.12 9.11
C PHE A 8 -3.84 17.98 10.35
N LYS A 9 -3.25 19.17 10.42
CA LYS A 9 -3.47 20.11 11.52
C LYS A 9 -4.94 20.54 11.60
N GLU A 10 -5.57 20.86 10.48
CA GLU A 10 -7.00 21.24 10.42
C GLU A 10 -7.90 20.07 10.81
N TYR A 11 -7.60 18.88 10.32
CA TYR A 11 -8.32 17.66 10.70
C TYR A 11 -8.25 17.40 12.21
N LEU A 12 -7.05 17.47 12.79
CA LEU A 12 -6.86 17.29 14.23
C LEU A 12 -7.60 18.35 15.03
N TYR A 13 -7.54 19.62 14.59
CA TYR A 13 -8.23 20.74 15.25
C TYR A 13 -9.75 20.51 15.33
N LYS A 14 -10.37 20.08 14.23
CA LYS A 14 -11.81 19.76 14.19
C LYS A 14 -12.21 18.65 15.18
N ARG A 15 -11.27 17.80 15.58
CA ARG A 15 -11.45 16.72 16.58
C ARG A 15 -10.96 17.08 18.00
N GLY A 16 -10.63 18.34 18.26
CA GLY A 16 -10.09 18.78 19.55
C GLY A 16 -8.69 18.25 19.84
N LEU A 17 -7.97 17.78 18.83
CA LEU A 17 -6.62 17.23 18.96
C LEU A 17 -5.57 18.25 18.50
N LYS A 18 -4.33 18.09 19.01
CA LYS A 18 -3.20 18.93 18.64
C LYS A 18 -2.22 18.20 17.73
N LEU A 19 -1.61 18.94 16.79
CA LEU A 19 -0.45 18.48 16.06
C LEU A 19 0.80 18.56 16.95
N THR A 20 1.04 17.49 17.73
CA THR A 20 2.21 17.40 18.59
C THR A 20 3.48 17.12 17.78
N LEU A 21 4.65 17.40 18.37
CA LEU A 21 5.95 17.10 17.72
C LEU A 21 6.08 15.62 17.30
N PRO A 22 5.71 14.61 18.11
CA PRO A 22 5.70 13.22 17.65
C PRO A 22 4.82 12.99 16.41
N ARG A 23 3.59 13.54 16.37
CA ARG A 23 2.71 13.43 15.21
C ARG A 23 3.29 14.08 13.96
N LYS A 24 3.97 15.23 14.13
CA LYS A 24 4.65 15.90 13.04
C LYS A 24 5.80 15.04 12.48
N ILE A 25 6.60 14.44 13.34
CA ILE A 25 7.68 13.54 12.94
C ILE A 25 7.13 12.32 12.16
N ILE A 26 6.01 11.76 12.63
CA ILE A 26 5.36 10.59 12.00
C ILE A 26 4.87 10.96 10.60
N ILE A 27 4.11 12.04 10.43
CA ILE A 27 3.62 12.45 9.11
C ILE A 27 4.77 12.80 8.16
N ASP A 28 5.81 13.47 8.64
CA ASP A 28 6.98 13.78 7.82
C ASP A 28 7.73 12.52 7.35
N CYS A 29 7.82 11.49 8.20
CA CYS A 29 8.41 10.21 7.84
C CYS A 29 7.52 9.49 6.82
N THR A 30 6.23 9.42 7.05
CA THR A 30 5.25 8.81 6.14
C THR A 30 5.35 9.39 4.73
N PHE A 31 5.38 10.71 4.59
CA PHE A 31 5.47 11.39 3.27
C PHE A 31 6.86 11.39 2.63
N LYS A 32 7.88 10.92 3.32
CA LYS A 32 9.21 10.66 2.75
C LYS A 32 9.37 9.22 2.28
N THR A 33 8.49 8.33 2.71
CA THR A 33 8.48 6.93 2.32
C THR A 33 7.60 6.79 1.08
N HIS A 34 8.22 6.67 -0.10
CA HIS A 34 7.51 6.57 -1.38
C HIS A 34 6.98 5.17 -1.67
N ASP A 35 7.50 4.15 -0.97
CA ASP A 35 7.03 2.77 -1.06
C ASP A 35 5.90 2.51 -0.08
N HIS A 36 5.26 1.34 -0.23
CA HIS A 36 4.31 0.84 0.77
C HIS A 36 5.01 0.63 2.11
N PHE A 37 4.34 1.00 3.20
CA PHE A 37 4.88 0.89 4.54
C PHE A 37 3.83 0.33 5.51
N ASP A 38 4.30 -0.39 6.52
CA ASP A 38 3.51 -0.72 7.71
C ASP A 38 3.87 0.23 8.87
N ALA A 39 3.09 0.19 9.95
CA ALA A 39 3.33 1.03 11.12
C ALA A 39 4.70 0.75 11.79
N ASP A 40 5.19 -0.49 11.72
CA ASP A 40 6.49 -0.87 12.27
C ASP A 40 7.65 -0.35 11.42
N ASN A 41 7.50 -0.31 10.10
CA ASN A 41 8.48 0.32 9.21
C ASN A 41 8.65 1.80 9.58
N ILE A 42 7.54 2.54 9.70
CA ILE A 42 7.58 3.95 10.11
C ILE A 42 8.21 4.11 11.50
N TYR A 43 7.82 3.29 12.47
CA TYR A 43 8.43 3.32 13.81
C TYR A 43 9.94 3.08 13.77
N THR A 44 10.40 2.07 13.03
CA THR A 44 11.81 1.71 12.92
C THR A 44 12.64 2.83 12.30
N GLN A 45 12.14 3.47 11.23
CA GLN A 45 12.80 4.62 10.59
C GLN A 45 12.90 5.83 11.55
N ILE A 46 11.84 6.09 12.32
CA ILE A 46 11.80 7.22 13.25
C ILE A 46 12.71 6.99 14.45
N ARG A 47 12.69 5.78 15.04
CA ARG A 47 13.37 5.46 16.29
C ARG A 47 14.87 5.71 16.26
N SER A 48 15.51 5.55 15.09
CA SER A 48 16.94 5.79 14.92
C SER A 48 17.35 7.24 15.22
N ARG A 49 16.45 8.21 15.01
CA ARG A 49 16.70 9.65 15.14
C ARG A 49 15.88 10.34 16.23
N HIS A 50 14.72 9.78 16.60
CA HIS A 50 13.73 10.39 17.49
C HIS A 50 13.27 9.39 18.56
N LYS A 51 14.08 9.22 19.63
CA LYS A 51 13.81 8.27 20.72
C LYS A 51 12.54 8.58 21.53
N ASN A 52 12.03 9.80 21.45
CA ASN A 52 10.82 10.27 22.12
C ASN A 52 9.51 9.89 21.42
N VAL A 53 9.57 9.27 20.25
CA VAL A 53 8.39 8.77 19.53
C VAL A 53 8.18 7.30 19.87
N SER A 54 7.11 6.99 20.62
CA SER A 54 6.79 5.60 20.96
C SER A 54 6.08 4.87 19.83
N ARG A 55 6.20 3.53 19.81
CA ARG A 55 5.46 2.66 18.89
C ARG A 55 3.95 2.90 18.98
N ALA A 56 3.42 3.01 20.22
CA ALA A 56 2.01 3.31 20.44
C ALA A 56 1.55 4.63 19.81
N THR A 57 2.43 5.66 19.80
CA THR A 57 2.11 6.94 19.15
C THR A 57 1.99 6.78 17.62
N VAL A 58 2.86 5.96 16.99
CA VAL A 58 2.74 5.65 15.55
C VAL A 58 1.41 4.98 15.26
N TYR A 59 1.10 3.88 15.97
CA TYR A 59 -0.15 3.12 15.79
C TYR A 59 -1.42 3.96 16.01
N ARG A 60 -1.39 4.95 16.91
CA ARG A 60 -2.51 5.88 17.13
C ARG A 60 -2.58 6.98 16.08
N THR A 61 -1.46 7.28 15.41
CA THR A 61 -1.42 8.37 14.40
C THR A 61 -1.83 7.87 13.01
N ILE A 62 -1.51 6.63 12.65
CA ILE A 62 -1.88 6.04 11.35
C ILE A 62 -3.40 6.15 11.07
N PRO A 63 -4.31 5.72 11.96
CA PRO A 63 -5.75 5.89 11.74
C PRO A 63 -6.16 7.36 11.52
N LEU A 64 -5.54 8.29 12.24
CA LEU A 64 -5.83 9.72 12.07
C LEU A 64 -5.39 10.26 10.70
N LEU A 65 -4.30 9.71 10.15
CA LEU A 65 -3.84 10.06 8.79
C LEU A 65 -4.77 9.49 7.72
N ILE A 66 -5.30 8.27 7.93
CA ILE A 66 -6.32 7.67 7.05
C ILE A 66 -7.59 8.51 7.06
N ASP A 67 -8.11 8.81 8.23
CA ASP A 67 -9.33 9.61 8.39
C ASP A 67 -9.18 11.04 7.84
N ALA A 68 -7.96 11.58 7.84
CA ALA A 68 -7.64 12.87 7.24
C ALA A 68 -7.51 12.81 5.71
N GLY A 69 -7.62 11.63 5.09
CA GLY A 69 -7.46 11.42 3.64
C GLY A 69 -6.04 11.62 3.14
N LEU A 70 -5.04 11.44 4.00
CA LEU A 70 -3.62 11.65 3.68
C LEU A 70 -2.90 10.37 3.27
N ILE A 71 -3.35 9.24 3.82
CA ILE A 71 -2.89 7.89 3.46
C ILE A 71 -4.10 6.98 3.32
N ARG A 72 -3.92 5.87 2.61
CA ARG A 72 -4.91 4.79 2.54
C ARG A 72 -4.26 3.46 2.86
N GLN A 73 -5.06 2.50 3.29
CA GLN A 73 -4.64 1.11 3.36
C GLN A 73 -4.60 0.56 1.94
N SER A 74 -3.42 0.15 1.51
CA SER A 74 -3.19 -0.41 0.19
C SER A 74 -3.55 -1.89 0.16
N PHE A 75 -2.90 -2.71 0.99
CA PHE A 75 -3.15 -4.14 1.07
C PHE A 75 -2.85 -4.68 2.47
N ARG A 76 -3.20 -5.97 2.69
CA ARG A 76 -2.85 -6.72 3.90
C ARG A 76 -2.01 -7.94 3.54
N HIS A 77 -0.87 -8.08 4.21
CA HIS A 77 0.04 -9.21 3.99
C HIS A 77 0.63 -9.71 5.32
N ASN A 78 0.65 -11.03 5.53
CA ASN A 78 1.15 -11.67 6.75
C ASN A 78 0.59 -11.05 8.04
N GLY A 79 -0.72 -10.74 8.06
CA GLY A 79 -1.41 -10.16 9.20
C GLY A 79 -1.13 -8.68 9.47
N LYS A 80 -0.33 -8.03 8.63
CA LYS A 80 -0.01 -6.59 8.72
C LYS A 80 -0.71 -5.81 7.63
N ASP A 81 -1.19 -4.62 7.99
CA ASP A 81 -1.75 -3.66 7.05
C ASP A 81 -0.63 -2.78 6.48
N PHE A 82 -0.60 -2.67 5.17
CA PHE A 82 0.30 -1.79 4.44
C PHE A 82 -0.45 -0.57 3.95
N TYR A 83 0.22 0.56 4.01
CA TYR A 83 -0.31 1.88 3.70
C TYR A 83 0.52 2.56 2.63
N GLU A 84 -0.11 3.49 1.93
CA GLU A 84 0.53 4.40 0.99
C GLU A 84 -0.05 5.80 1.16
N HIS A 85 0.70 6.84 0.82
CA HIS A 85 0.15 8.19 0.77
C HIS A 85 -0.52 8.43 -0.58
N ILE A 86 -1.72 9.01 -0.52
CA ILE A 86 -2.53 9.28 -1.73
C ILE A 86 -2.38 10.71 -2.21
N TYR A 87 -1.91 11.62 -1.36
CA TYR A 87 -1.71 13.01 -1.72
C TYR A 87 -0.51 13.17 -2.66
N GLY A 88 -0.80 13.65 -3.89
CA GLY A 88 0.22 13.89 -4.91
C GLY A 88 0.65 12.66 -5.70
N HIS A 89 -0.10 11.55 -5.65
CA HIS A 89 0.09 10.37 -6.47
C HIS A 89 -1.13 10.11 -7.36
N ASP A 90 -0.86 9.69 -8.58
CA ASP A 90 -1.88 9.20 -9.50
C ASP A 90 -2.41 7.85 -9.02
N ASN A 91 -3.63 7.52 -9.43
CA ASN A 91 -4.19 6.21 -9.15
C ASN A 91 -3.39 5.12 -9.87
N HIS A 92 -3.19 3.99 -9.19
CA HIS A 92 -2.47 2.84 -9.74
C HIS A 92 -3.10 1.52 -9.28
N LEU A 93 -2.86 0.47 -10.05
CA LEU A 93 -3.30 -0.89 -9.78
C LEU A 93 -2.16 -1.67 -9.12
N HIS A 94 -2.50 -2.51 -8.14
CA HIS A 94 -1.54 -3.37 -7.46
C HIS A 94 -1.65 -4.82 -7.95
N PHE A 95 -0.53 -5.37 -8.40
CA PHE A 95 -0.38 -6.77 -8.77
C PHE A 95 0.47 -7.48 -7.72
N PHE A 96 -0.11 -8.45 -7.04
CA PHE A 96 0.54 -9.22 -5.97
C PHE A 96 1.00 -10.57 -6.48
N CYS A 97 2.26 -10.89 -6.25
CA CYS A 97 2.77 -12.23 -6.52
C CYS A 97 2.50 -13.15 -5.34
N ASN A 98 1.70 -14.20 -5.55
CA ASN A 98 1.35 -15.18 -4.51
C ASN A 98 2.55 -16.02 -4.04
N ASN A 99 3.66 -16.02 -4.79
CA ASN A 99 4.84 -16.85 -4.46
C ASN A 99 5.94 -16.06 -3.75
N CYS A 100 6.39 -14.93 -4.32
CA CYS A 100 7.47 -14.14 -3.72
C CYS A 100 6.97 -12.88 -3.00
N HIS A 101 5.66 -12.64 -2.99
CA HIS A 101 5.00 -11.53 -2.32
C HIS A 101 5.42 -10.14 -2.80
N SER A 102 6.07 -10.05 -3.98
CA SER A 102 6.37 -8.75 -4.59
C SER A 102 5.09 -8.06 -5.03
N VAL A 103 5.07 -6.75 -4.88
CA VAL A 103 4.03 -5.85 -5.39
C VAL A 103 4.56 -5.15 -6.63
N ILE A 104 3.74 -5.10 -7.69
CA ILE A 104 4.04 -4.39 -8.93
C ILE A 104 2.92 -3.39 -9.14
N GLU A 105 3.27 -2.11 -9.29
CA GLU A 105 2.32 -1.03 -9.53
C GLU A 105 2.25 -0.72 -11.02
N ILE A 106 1.03 -0.52 -11.51
CA ILE A 106 0.76 -0.11 -12.88
C ILE A 106 -0.23 1.05 -12.84
N ASN A 107 0.04 2.11 -13.58
CA ASN A 107 -0.85 3.25 -13.71
C ASN A 107 -2.25 2.81 -14.18
N SER A 108 -3.29 3.39 -13.58
CA SER A 108 -4.69 3.02 -13.82
C SER A 108 -5.35 3.76 -14.98
N ASP A 109 -4.67 4.66 -15.67
CA ASP A 109 -5.24 5.55 -16.72
C ASP A 109 -6.06 4.82 -17.75
N LYS A 110 -5.63 3.62 -18.16
CA LYS A 110 -6.36 2.79 -19.14
C LYS A 110 -7.55 2.05 -18.55
N PHE A 111 -7.57 1.89 -17.24
CA PHE A 111 -8.60 1.14 -16.52
C PHE A 111 -9.77 2.05 -16.10
N GLU A 112 -9.49 3.28 -15.68
CA GLU A 112 -10.48 4.24 -15.21
C GLU A 112 -11.61 4.49 -16.22
N PRO A 113 -11.36 4.72 -17.53
CA PRO A 113 -12.42 4.91 -18.51
C PRO A 113 -13.36 3.71 -18.65
N VAL A 114 -12.82 2.49 -18.48
CA VAL A 114 -13.63 1.26 -18.54
C VAL A 114 -14.55 1.18 -17.32
N MET A 115 -14.03 1.47 -16.14
CA MET A 115 -14.82 1.50 -14.90
C MET A 115 -15.93 2.55 -14.95
N GLU A 116 -15.63 3.75 -15.44
CA GLU A 116 -16.62 4.80 -15.60
C GLU A 116 -17.71 4.41 -16.60
N GLN A 117 -17.33 3.79 -17.71
CA GLN A 117 -18.30 3.33 -18.70
C GLN A 117 -19.24 2.26 -18.14
N LEU A 118 -18.71 1.33 -17.34
CA LEU A 118 -19.53 0.31 -16.67
C LEU A 118 -20.47 0.94 -15.63
N ALA A 119 -19.96 1.88 -14.84
CA ALA A 119 -20.75 2.59 -13.84
C ALA A 119 -21.91 3.39 -14.48
N LYS A 120 -21.66 4.07 -15.60
CA LYS A 120 -22.69 4.81 -16.35
C LYS A 120 -23.82 3.88 -16.84
N LYS A 121 -23.51 2.66 -17.28
CA LYS A 121 -24.53 1.69 -17.74
C LYS A 121 -25.54 1.31 -16.65
N ILE A 122 -25.14 1.34 -15.40
CA ILE A 122 -25.98 0.98 -14.23
C ILE A 122 -26.38 2.20 -13.40
N ASN A 123 -26.16 3.41 -13.91
CA ASN A 123 -26.41 4.69 -13.22
C ASN A 123 -25.73 4.76 -11.83
N PHE A 124 -24.48 4.32 -11.73
CA PHE A 124 -23.70 4.27 -10.50
C PHE A 124 -22.64 5.38 -10.48
N GLN A 125 -22.54 6.12 -9.38
CA GLN A 125 -21.50 7.11 -9.14
C GLN A 125 -20.34 6.47 -8.36
N ILE A 126 -19.20 6.27 -9.02
CA ILE A 126 -17.98 5.83 -8.34
C ILE A 126 -17.45 6.98 -7.49
N LYS A 127 -17.24 6.74 -6.20
CA LYS A 127 -16.55 7.67 -5.28
C LYS A 127 -15.12 7.22 -5.01
N GLU A 128 -14.93 5.92 -4.91
CA GLU A 128 -13.65 5.28 -4.59
C GLU A 128 -13.67 3.85 -5.14
N TYR A 129 -12.53 3.34 -5.54
CA TYR A 129 -12.37 1.93 -5.90
C TYR A 129 -11.05 1.38 -5.38
N LYS A 130 -11.03 0.09 -5.09
CA LYS A 130 -9.85 -0.67 -4.72
C LYS A 130 -9.77 -1.92 -5.59
N ILE A 131 -8.61 -2.13 -6.24
CA ILE A 131 -8.39 -3.27 -7.13
C ILE A 131 -7.08 -3.93 -6.74
N GLU A 132 -7.19 -5.19 -6.36
CA GLU A 132 -6.06 -6.07 -6.09
C GLU A 132 -6.06 -7.19 -7.13
N ILE A 133 -4.93 -7.40 -7.78
CA ILE A 133 -4.76 -8.43 -8.79
C ILE A 133 -3.73 -9.44 -8.27
N LEU A 134 -4.16 -10.67 -8.09
CA LEU A 134 -3.36 -11.76 -7.54
C LEU A 134 -2.87 -12.68 -8.64
N GLY A 135 -1.60 -13.08 -8.61
CA GLY A 135 -1.02 -13.96 -9.62
C GLY A 135 0.44 -14.32 -9.37
N LEU A 136 1.18 -14.61 -10.41
CA LEU A 136 2.62 -14.89 -10.35
C LEU A 136 3.38 -13.85 -11.16
N CYS A 137 4.40 -13.24 -10.57
CA CYS A 137 5.30 -12.35 -11.29
C CYS A 137 6.14 -13.15 -12.32
N LYS A 138 6.78 -12.43 -13.26
CA LYS A 138 7.58 -13.05 -14.33
C LYS A 138 8.62 -14.07 -13.79
N LYS A 139 9.35 -13.69 -12.73
CA LYS A 139 10.37 -14.57 -12.12
C LYS A 139 9.76 -15.85 -11.54
N CYS A 140 8.64 -15.76 -10.85
CA CYS A 140 8.00 -16.91 -10.22
C CYS A 140 7.28 -17.81 -11.22
N ARG A 141 6.79 -17.26 -12.33
CA ARG A 141 6.19 -18.01 -13.42
C ARG A 141 7.25 -18.82 -14.17
N SER A 142 8.41 -18.24 -14.49
CA SER A 142 9.51 -18.96 -15.15
C SER A 142 10.05 -20.10 -14.30
N ASN A 143 10.25 -19.89 -13.00
CA ASN A 143 10.72 -20.95 -12.09
C ASN A 143 9.72 -22.12 -11.90
N LYS A 144 8.45 -21.92 -12.25
CA LYS A 144 7.43 -22.96 -12.18
C LYS A 144 7.43 -23.83 -13.44
N SER A 145 7.57 -23.20 -14.61
CA SER A 145 7.74 -23.94 -15.88
C SER A 145 8.99 -24.84 -15.87
N ASP A 146 10.12 -24.34 -15.36
CA ASP A 146 11.36 -25.12 -15.26
C ASP A 146 11.25 -26.33 -14.31
N ARG A 147 10.35 -26.27 -13.33
CA ARG A 147 10.09 -27.41 -12.40
C ARG A 147 9.13 -28.44 -12.97
N GLU A 148 8.16 -28.02 -13.78
CA GLU A 148 7.21 -28.91 -14.44
C GLU A 148 7.90 -29.69 -15.57
N GLU A 149 8.76 -29.05 -16.36
CA GLU A 149 9.55 -29.70 -17.42
C GLU A 149 10.57 -30.71 -16.86
N ASN A 150 11.20 -30.44 -15.71
CA ASN A 150 12.13 -31.38 -15.06
C ASN A 150 11.41 -32.58 -14.41
N ASN A 151 10.15 -32.44 -13.97
CA ASN A 151 9.37 -33.57 -13.42
C ASN A 151 8.83 -34.50 -14.52
N GLU A 152 8.53 -34.02 -15.72
CA GLU A 152 8.12 -34.87 -16.83
C GLU A 152 9.29 -35.69 -17.40
N GLN A 153 10.51 -35.16 -17.37
CA GLN A 153 11.71 -35.90 -17.80
C GLN A 153 12.14 -36.99 -16.82
N THR A 154 11.88 -36.86 -15.53
CA THR A 154 12.19 -37.89 -14.53
C THR A 154 11.19 -39.04 -14.51
N ASN A 155 9.94 -38.83 -14.90
CA ASN A 155 8.93 -39.90 -14.99
C ASN A 155 9.04 -40.77 -16.26
N ASN A 156 9.74 -40.32 -17.29
CA ASN A 156 9.95 -41.08 -18.52
C ASN A 156 11.19 -41.99 -18.48
N SER A 157 11.99 -41.96 -17.40
CA SER A 157 13.21 -42.73 -17.27
C SER A 157 13.08 -43.99 -16.38
N VAL A 158 11.89 -44.33 -15.86
CA VAL A 158 11.63 -45.49 -14.98
C VAL A 158 10.70 -46.51 -15.66
N GLY A 159 10.78 -46.63 -16.96
CA GLY A 159 10.01 -47.60 -17.74
C GLY A 159 10.84 -48.32 -18.79
N ARG A 160 11.82 -49.10 -18.37
CA ARG A 160 12.44 -50.21 -19.16
C ARG A 160 13.00 -51.27 -18.24
#